data_8970d402795391b3a3f8f3f6b6466b33
#
_entry.id   8970d402795391b3a3f8f3f6b6466b33
#
_cell.length_a   1.000
_cell.length_b   1.000
_cell.length_c   1.000
_cell.angle_alpha   90.00
_cell.angle_beta   90.00
_cell.angle_gamma   90.00
#
_symmetry.space_group_name_H-M   'P 1'
#
loop_
_entity.id
_entity.type
_entity.pdbx_description
1 polymer ?
#
loop_
_entity_poly.entity_id
_entity_poly.type
_entity_poly.pdbx_seq_one_letter_code
_entity_poly.pdbx_strand_id
1 'polypeptide(L)'
;GPDRIATDRFFRRLGMLEGAEATMKKMANNPALQAAVTSYANGVNAYIKSLQPSQIPFEYKLLDYKPEAWTPIKTYLFLMFMSYDLTGRGTTTDLQMTNSKNYFGYDDFNKLYTNVQDSLDPIIPKGTIYEKASVAALAPASIDSLYFAKTSSVSPNAPEAPNKNNGSN
;
A
#
# COMPACT_ATOMS: atom_id res chain seq x y z
N GLY A 1 21.49 -7.50 -3.01
CA GLY A 1 22.72 -6.86 -3.45
C GLY A 1 22.63 -5.34 -3.43
N PRO A 2 23.69 -4.60 -3.80
CA PRO A 2 23.73 -3.13 -3.73
C PRO A 2 22.57 -2.43 -4.42
N ASP A 3 22.10 -2.98 -5.53
CA ASP A 3 20.99 -2.44 -6.33
C ASP A 3 19.64 -2.41 -5.59
N ARG A 4 19.52 -3.12 -4.47
CA ARG A 4 18.30 -3.16 -3.66
C ARG A 4 18.34 -2.25 -2.43
N ILE A 5 19.47 -1.64 -2.13
CA ILE A 5 19.63 -0.77 -0.95
C ILE A 5 18.67 0.42 -1.00
N ALA A 6 18.48 1.03 -2.16
CA ALA A 6 17.53 2.14 -2.32
C ALA A 6 16.08 1.70 -2.03
N THR A 7 15.68 0.52 -2.52
CA THR A 7 14.37 -0.10 -2.28
C THR A 7 14.18 -0.40 -0.79
N ASP A 8 15.19 -1.00 -0.15
CA ASP A 8 15.14 -1.32 1.28
C ASP A 8 15.00 -0.06 2.14
N ARG A 9 15.77 0.98 1.82
CA ARG A 9 15.67 2.28 2.50
C ARG A 9 14.30 2.92 2.32
N PHE A 10 13.72 2.82 1.12
CA PHE A 10 12.39 3.34 0.84
C PHE A 10 11.34 2.66 1.73
N PHE A 11 11.29 1.32 1.74
CA PHE A 11 10.32 0.59 2.57
C PHE A 11 10.51 0.82 4.07
N ARG A 12 11.74 0.98 4.53
CA ARG A 12 12.01 1.34 5.93
C ARG A 12 11.48 2.73 6.30
N ARG A 13 11.54 3.69 5.37
CA ARG A 13 11.01 5.05 5.59
C ARG A 13 9.48 5.12 5.62
N LEU A 14 8.80 4.14 5.03
CA LEU A 14 7.33 4.09 5.05
C LEU A 14 6.75 3.76 6.43
N GLY A 15 7.56 3.41 7.41
CA GLY A 15 7.10 3.11 8.77
C GLY A 15 6.22 1.86 8.87
N MET A 16 6.39 0.90 7.93
CA MET A 16 5.57 -0.31 7.89
C MET A 16 5.72 -1.16 9.16
N LEU A 17 6.92 -1.20 9.75
CA LEU A 17 7.14 -1.95 10.98
C LEU A 17 6.39 -1.33 12.14
N GLU A 18 6.51 -0.03 12.34
CA GLU A 18 5.79 0.71 13.37
C GLU A 18 4.27 0.58 13.19
N GLY A 19 3.79 0.66 11.95
CA GLY A 19 2.37 0.43 11.62
C GLY A 19 1.90 -0.98 11.96
N ALA A 20 2.72 -2.00 11.65
CA ALA A 20 2.43 -3.39 11.96
C ALA A 20 2.42 -3.65 13.47
N GLU A 21 3.39 -3.13 14.22
CA GLU A 21 3.47 -3.24 15.68
C GLU A 21 2.30 -2.53 16.37
N ALA A 22 1.96 -1.31 15.93
CA ALA A 22 0.82 -0.58 16.44
C ALA A 22 -0.51 -1.32 16.17
N THR A 23 -0.66 -1.91 14.98
CA THR A 23 -1.83 -2.70 14.62
C THR A 23 -1.90 -3.97 15.47
N MET A 24 -0.81 -4.69 15.62
CA MET A 24 -0.74 -5.88 16.46
C MET A 24 -1.12 -5.56 17.91
N LYS A 25 -0.59 -4.47 18.46
CA LYS A 25 -0.93 -4.01 19.81
C LYS A 25 -2.40 -3.64 19.96
N LYS A 26 -2.96 -2.91 19.00
CA LYS A 26 -4.38 -2.51 18.99
C LYS A 26 -5.30 -3.73 18.90
N MET A 27 -4.93 -4.73 18.13
CA MET A 27 -5.70 -5.95 17.91
C MET A 27 -5.49 -7.01 19.00
N ALA A 28 -4.57 -6.81 19.94
CA ALA A 28 -4.30 -7.75 21.04
C ALA A 28 -5.54 -8.07 21.90
N ASN A 29 -6.49 -7.14 21.98
CA ASN A 29 -7.73 -7.32 22.73
C ASN A 29 -8.86 -8.02 21.95
N ASN A 30 -8.59 -8.49 20.73
CA ASN A 30 -9.56 -9.24 19.91
C ASN A 30 -9.15 -10.73 19.84
N PRO A 31 -9.75 -11.61 20.67
CA PRO A 31 -9.35 -13.02 20.72
C PRO A 31 -9.57 -13.77 19.39
N ALA A 32 -10.63 -13.44 18.66
CA ALA A 32 -10.92 -14.08 17.38
C ALA A 32 -9.84 -13.77 16.35
N LEU A 33 -9.40 -12.50 16.27
CA LEU A 33 -8.35 -12.09 15.38
C LEU A 33 -6.98 -12.69 15.78
N GLN A 34 -6.70 -12.72 17.08
CA GLN A 34 -5.48 -13.35 17.60
C GLN A 34 -5.43 -14.84 17.23
N ALA A 35 -6.54 -15.56 17.39
CA ALA A 35 -6.65 -16.96 17.02
C ALA A 35 -6.43 -17.14 15.50
N ALA A 36 -7.03 -16.29 14.66
CA ALA A 36 -6.90 -16.36 13.21
C ALA A 36 -5.43 -16.13 12.76
N VAL A 37 -4.79 -15.08 13.26
CA VAL A 37 -3.40 -14.74 12.89
C VAL A 37 -2.42 -15.81 13.38
N THR A 38 -2.64 -16.34 14.61
CA THR A 38 -1.81 -17.42 15.15
C THR A 38 -2.00 -18.72 14.36
N SER A 39 -3.24 -19.08 14.02
CA SER A 39 -3.53 -20.27 13.22
C SER A 39 -2.92 -20.17 11.81
N TYR A 40 -2.97 -18.99 11.19
CA TYR A 40 -2.31 -18.75 9.94
C TYR A 40 -0.79 -18.96 10.05
N ALA A 41 -0.14 -18.35 11.04
CA ALA A 41 1.29 -18.52 11.28
C ALA A 41 1.68 -19.98 11.50
N ASN A 42 0.87 -20.72 12.26
CA ASN A 42 1.08 -22.15 12.50
C ASN A 42 0.94 -22.97 11.21
N GLY A 43 -0.04 -22.66 10.36
CA GLY A 43 -0.23 -23.29 9.07
C GLY A 43 0.96 -23.08 8.14
N VAL A 44 1.45 -21.85 8.02
CA VAL A 44 2.65 -21.54 7.22
C VAL A 44 3.86 -22.32 7.74
N ASN A 45 4.07 -22.35 9.06
CA ASN A 45 5.20 -23.06 9.66
C ASN A 45 5.09 -24.57 9.52
N ALA A 46 3.88 -25.12 9.60
CA ALA A 46 3.66 -26.54 9.34
C ALA A 46 4.03 -26.91 7.89
N TYR A 47 3.63 -26.07 6.92
CA TYR A 47 4.00 -26.25 5.52
C TYR A 47 5.53 -26.16 5.33
N ILE A 48 6.19 -25.13 5.86
CA ILE A 48 7.64 -24.98 5.77
C ILE A 48 8.37 -26.23 6.32
N LYS A 49 7.90 -26.76 7.45
CA LYS A 49 8.47 -27.96 8.06
C LYS A 49 8.24 -29.24 7.23
N SER A 50 7.17 -29.29 6.45
CA SER A 50 6.85 -30.46 5.62
C SER A 50 7.65 -30.53 4.31
N LEU A 51 8.31 -29.41 3.91
CA LEU A 51 9.05 -29.34 2.67
C LEU A 51 10.26 -30.27 2.67
N GLN A 52 10.31 -31.15 1.67
CA GLN A 52 11.50 -31.94 1.36
C GLN A 52 12.56 -31.05 0.70
N PRO A 53 13.86 -31.39 0.78
CA PRO A 53 14.93 -30.62 0.16
C PRO A 53 14.70 -30.30 -1.33
N SER A 54 14.06 -31.23 -2.06
CA SER A 54 13.69 -31.02 -3.47
C SER A 54 12.63 -29.99 -3.71
N GLN A 55 11.74 -29.78 -2.73
CA GLN A 55 10.59 -28.87 -2.79
C GLN A 55 10.93 -27.44 -2.36
N ILE A 56 12.09 -27.24 -1.74
CA ILE A 56 12.55 -25.90 -1.36
C ILE A 56 12.81 -25.09 -2.65
N PRO A 57 12.28 -23.85 -2.77
CA PRO A 57 12.48 -23.00 -3.93
C PRO A 57 13.95 -22.80 -4.27
N PHE A 58 14.22 -22.69 -5.57
CA PHE A 58 15.58 -22.61 -6.10
C PHE A 58 16.41 -21.46 -5.48
N GLU A 59 15.77 -20.32 -5.24
CA GLU A 59 16.40 -19.13 -4.68
C GLU A 59 17.00 -19.38 -3.30
N TYR A 60 16.32 -20.15 -2.46
CA TYR A 60 16.82 -20.54 -1.14
C TYR A 60 18.06 -21.42 -1.26
N LYS A 61 18.07 -22.34 -2.23
CA LYS A 61 19.22 -23.24 -2.51
C LYS A 61 20.40 -22.45 -3.06
N LEU A 62 20.15 -21.52 -3.99
CA LEU A 62 21.18 -20.70 -4.62
C LEU A 62 21.86 -19.77 -3.62
N LEU A 63 21.10 -19.21 -2.70
CA LEU A 63 21.57 -18.22 -1.72
C LEU A 63 21.97 -18.85 -0.37
N ASP A 64 21.89 -20.18 -0.28
CA ASP A 64 22.25 -20.99 0.89
C ASP A 64 21.59 -20.50 2.20
N TYR A 65 20.29 -20.22 2.15
CA TYR A 65 19.52 -19.92 3.36
C TYR A 65 18.22 -20.73 3.42
N LYS A 66 17.61 -20.77 4.58
CA LYS A 66 16.35 -21.50 4.82
C LYS A 66 15.19 -20.54 5.01
N PRO A 67 13.95 -20.97 4.67
CA PRO A 67 12.77 -20.21 5.00
C PRO A 67 12.71 -19.93 6.51
N GLU A 68 12.58 -18.66 6.86
CA GLU A 68 12.39 -18.25 8.26
C GLU A 68 11.00 -18.65 8.77
N ALA A 69 10.91 -18.91 10.08
CA ALA A 69 9.62 -19.11 10.71
C ALA A 69 8.71 -17.89 10.53
N TRP A 70 7.46 -18.16 10.19
CA TRP A 70 6.44 -17.12 10.10
C TRP A 70 5.93 -16.78 11.50
N THR A 71 5.91 -15.51 11.82
CA THR A 71 5.41 -14.99 13.09
C THR A 71 4.20 -14.08 12.86
N PRO A 72 3.34 -13.86 13.85
CA PRO A 72 2.20 -12.95 13.74
C PRO A 72 2.55 -11.57 13.17
N ILE A 73 3.66 -10.96 13.57
CA ILE A 73 4.09 -9.66 13.07
C ILE A 73 4.33 -9.67 11.56
N LYS A 74 4.78 -10.78 10.97
CA LYS A 74 4.98 -10.91 9.52
C LYS A 74 3.65 -10.83 8.77
N THR A 75 2.54 -11.31 9.36
CA THR A 75 1.20 -11.16 8.78
C THR A 75 0.77 -9.69 8.74
N TYR A 76 1.00 -8.94 9.82
CA TYR A 76 0.71 -7.51 9.86
C TYR A 76 1.62 -6.70 8.92
N LEU A 77 2.90 -7.05 8.84
CA LEU A 77 3.83 -6.44 7.87
C LEU A 77 3.39 -6.69 6.42
N PHE A 78 2.94 -7.91 6.13
CA PHE A 78 2.42 -8.25 4.80
C PHE A 78 1.15 -7.45 4.47
N LEU A 79 0.27 -7.24 5.45
CA LEU A 79 -0.91 -6.37 5.28
C LEU A 79 -0.50 -4.93 4.96
N MET A 80 0.50 -4.37 5.64
CA MET A 80 1.02 -3.03 5.35
C MET A 80 1.61 -2.97 3.93
N PHE A 81 2.37 -3.98 3.54
CA PHE A 81 2.93 -4.08 2.19
C PHE A 81 1.83 -4.18 1.12
N MET A 82 0.81 -5.02 1.31
CA MET A 82 -0.32 -5.15 0.39
C MET A 82 -1.10 -3.84 0.27
N SER A 83 -1.32 -3.15 1.38
CA SER A 83 -1.97 -1.84 1.38
C SER A 83 -1.18 -0.83 0.56
N TYR A 84 0.13 -0.80 0.71
CA TYR A 84 1.00 0.05 -0.10
C TYR A 84 0.98 -0.36 -1.58
N ASP A 85 1.11 -1.65 -1.88
CA ASP A 85 1.19 -2.15 -3.27
C ASP A 85 -0.10 -1.84 -4.06
N LEU A 86 -1.25 -1.93 -3.40
CA LEU A 86 -2.55 -1.64 -4.01
C LEU A 86 -2.86 -0.13 -4.12
N THR A 87 -2.32 0.69 -3.21
CA THR A 87 -2.66 2.12 -3.13
C THR A 87 -1.47 3.05 -3.31
N GLY A 88 -0.25 2.52 -3.28
CA GLY A 88 0.99 3.27 -3.07
C GLY A 88 1.38 4.28 -4.15
N ARG A 89 0.68 4.33 -5.27
CA ARG A 89 0.91 5.35 -6.31
C ARG A 89 0.01 6.59 -6.13
N GLY A 90 -0.98 6.54 -5.23
CA GLY A 90 -1.94 7.61 -5.02
C GLY A 90 -1.28 8.94 -4.63
N THR A 91 -0.32 8.91 -3.74
CA THR A 91 0.37 10.12 -3.26
C THR A 91 1.07 10.91 -4.36
N THR A 92 1.71 10.22 -5.31
CA THR A 92 2.36 10.86 -6.46
C THR A 92 1.31 11.44 -7.41
N THR A 93 0.23 10.72 -7.64
CA THR A 93 -0.88 11.17 -8.48
C THR A 93 -1.56 12.39 -7.89
N ASP A 94 -1.83 12.39 -6.58
CA ASP A 94 -2.45 13.52 -5.89
C ASP A 94 -1.61 14.79 -5.99
N LEU A 95 -0.29 14.66 -5.83
CA LEU A 95 0.62 15.78 -5.98
C LEU A 95 0.68 16.28 -7.44
N GLN A 96 0.72 15.37 -8.41
CA GLN A 96 0.67 15.73 -9.83
C GLN A 96 -0.63 16.45 -10.19
N MET A 97 -1.79 15.95 -9.71
CA MET A 97 -3.08 16.57 -9.90
C MET A 97 -3.14 17.96 -9.28
N THR A 98 -2.59 18.13 -8.09
CA THR A 98 -2.50 19.43 -7.41
C THR A 98 -1.64 20.40 -8.21
N ASN A 99 -0.48 19.96 -8.71
CA ASN A 99 0.40 20.79 -9.53
C ASN A 99 -0.25 21.16 -10.86
N SER A 100 -0.94 20.22 -11.51
CA SER A 100 -1.68 20.47 -12.74
C SER A 100 -2.80 21.48 -12.53
N LYS A 101 -3.55 21.35 -11.42
CA LYS A 101 -4.60 22.31 -11.07
C LYS A 101 -4.04 23.71 -10.82
N ASN A 102 -2.88 23.82 -10.17
CA ASN A 102 -2.23 25.11 -9.92
C ASN A 102 -1.69 25.74 -11.22
N TYR A 103 -1.25 24.91 -12.16
CA TYR A 103 -0.72 25.38 -13.45
C TYR A 103 -1.82 25.84 -14.41
N PHE A 104 -2.86 25.04 -14.60
CA PHE A 104 -3.91 25.27 -15.59
C PHE A 104 -5.08 26.12 -15.04
N GLY A 105 -5.22 26.23 -13.72
CA GLY A 105 -6.41 26.77 -13.07
C GLY A 105 -7.54 25.74 -13.00
N TYR A 106 -8.58 26.07 -12.23
CA TYR A 106 -9.66 25.14 -11.91
C TYR A 106 -10.47 24.69 -13.15
N ASP A 107 -10.82 25.62 -14.02
CA ASP A 107 -11.71 25.35 -15.16
C ASP A 107 -11.05 24.48 -16.21
N ASP A 108 -9.81 24.79 -16.56
CA ASP A 108 -9.07 23.99 -17.54
C ASP A 108 -8.62 22.66 -16.94
N PHE A 109 -8.29 22.62 -15.67
CA PHE A 109 -8.03 21.36 -14.98
C PHE A 109 -9.23 20.41 -15.04
N ASN A 110 -10.44 20.89 -14.78
CA ASN A 110 -11.66 20.07 -14.85
C ASN A 110 -12.00 19.58 -16.27
N LYS A 111 -11.64 20.35 -17.29
CA LYS A 111 -11.79 19.91 -18.68
C LYS A 111 -10.80 18.78 -19.04
N LEU A 112 -9.57 18.85 -18.51
CA LEU A 112 -8.53 17.86 -18.77
C LEU A 112 -8.70 16.57 -17.95
N TYR A 113 -9.22 16.70 -16.73
CA TYR A 113 -9.36 15.60 -15.76
C TYR A 113 -10.80 15.44 -15.32
N THR A 114 -11.66 15.03 -16.23
CA THR A 114 -13.06 14.72 -15.94
C THR A 114 -13.15 13.46 -15.10
N ASN A 115 -13.56 13.59 -13.84
CA ASN A 115 -13.71 12.45 -12.92
C ASN A 115 -15.02 11.69 -13.09
N VAL A 116 -16.02 12.30 -13.73
CA VAL A 116 -17.34 11.72 -13.90
C VAL A 116 -17.77 11.86 -15.34
N GLN A 117 -18.10 10.75 -15.98
CA GLN A 117 -18.77 10.74 -17.27
C GLN A 117 -20.24 10.43 -17.01
N ASP A 118 -21.11 11.41 -17.20
CA ASP A 118 -22.57 11.26 -17.02
C ASP A 118 -23.20 10.22 -17.95
N SER A 119 -22.45 9.82 -18.99
CA SER A 119 -22.84 8.80 -19.97
C SER A 119 -22.55 7.35 -19.54
N LEU A 120 -21.87 7.15 -18.39
CA LEU A 120 -21.61 5.80 -17.89
C LEU A 120 -22.82 5.26 -17.17
N ASP A 121 -23.26 4.07 -17.60
CA ASP A 121 -24.30 3.32 -16.92
C ASP A 121 -23.72 2.78 -15.59
N PRO A 122 -24.22 3.19 -14.43
CA PRO A 122 -23.66 2.73 -13.18
C PRO A 122 -23.95 1.25 -12.97
N ILE A 123 -22.96 0.48 -12.54
CA ILE A 123 -23.09 -0.94 -12.18
C ILE A 123 -24.18 -1.13 -11.10
N ILE A 124 -24.36 -0.12 -10.28
CA ILE A 124 -25.33 -0.12 -9.19
C ILE A 124 -26.56 0.62 -9.65
N PRO A 125 -27.74 -0.04 -9.67
CA PRO A 125 -28.97 0.59 -10.12
C PRO A 125 -29.30 1.86 -9.33
N LYS A 126 -29.84 2.86 -10.03
CA LYS A 126 -30.30 4.11 -9.42
C LYS A 126 -31.39 3.81 -8.38
N GLY A 127 -31.22 4.31 -7.17
CA GLY A 127 -32.17 4.09 -6.07
C GLY A 127 -31.81 2.93 -5.14
N THR A 128 -30.68 2.26 -5.36
CA THR A 128 -30.17 1.27 -4.39
C THR A 128 -29.90 1.94 -3.05
N ILE A 129 -30.47 1.40 -1.99
CA ILE A 129 -30.29 1.91 -0.63
C ILE A 129 -28.99 1.32 -0.07
N TYR A 130 -28.09 2.21 0.34
CA TYR A 130 -26.88 1.84 1.06
C TYR A 130 -27.00 2.22 2.53
N GLU A 131 -26.53 1.35 3.40
CA GLU A 131 -26.21 1.79 4.76
C GLU A 131 -25.13 2.86 4.69
N LYS A 132 -25.42 4.02 5.27
CA LYS A 132 -24.43 5.10 5.35
C LYS A 132 -23.24 4.60 6.16
N ALA A 133 -22.05 4.58 5.56
CA ALA A 133 -20.84 4.30 6.31
C ALA A 133 -20.73 5.30 7.46
N SER A 134 -20.61 4.79 8.68
CA SER A 134 -20.48 5.61 9.89
C SER A 134 -19.07 6.21 10.07
N VAL A 135 -18.24 6.13 9.04
CA VAL A 135 -16.89 6.71 9.07
C VAL A 135 -17.03 8.21 8.88
N ALA A 136 -16.81 8.97 9.95
CA ALA A 136 -16.67 10.42 9.84
C ALA A 136 -15.50 10.76 8.92
N ALA A 137 -15.77 11.48 7.84
CA ALA A 137 -14.73 12.02 7.00
C ALA A 137 -13.94 13.04 7.85
N LEU A 138 -12.73 12.67 8.25
CA LEU A 138 -11.78 13.62 8.84
C LEU A 138 -11.24 14.48 7.70
N ALA A 139 -11.95 15.54 7.36
CA ALA A 139 -11.37 16.59 6.53
C ALA A 139 -10.24 17.23 7.33
N PRO A 140 -9.03 17.37 6.78
CA PRO A 140 -7.98 18.12 7.45
C PRO A 140 -8.49 19.57 7.70
N ALA A 141 -8.31 20.05 8.93
CA ALA A 141 -8.83 21.35 9.37
C ALA A 141 -8.25 22.54 8.59
N SER A 142 -7.10 22.37 7.94
CA SER A 142 -6.53 23.32 6.98
C SER A 142 -5.60 22.57 6.03
N ILE A 143 -5.70 22.86 4.75
CA ILE A 143 -4.64 22.50 3.79
C ILE A 143 -3.63 23.63 3.91
N ASP A 144 -2.48 23.34 4.49
CA ASP A 144 -1.42 24.33 4.61
C ASP A 144 -0.90 24.70 3.21
N SER A 145 -1.16 25.94 2.80
CA SER A 145 -0.71 26.48 1.52
C SER A 145 0.82 26.44 1.33
N LEU A 146 1.57 26.26 2.43
CA LEU A 146 3.02 26.08 2.40
C LEU A 146 3.44 24.77 1.70
N TYR A 147 2.57 23.75 1.67
CA TYR A 147 2.80 22.53 0.90
C TYR A 147 2.83 22.80 -0.62
N PHE A 148 2.10 23.79 -1.08
CA PHE A 148 1.97 24.12 -2.50
C PHE A 148 3.06 25.05 -2.99
N ALA A 149 3.67 25.84 -2.11
CA ALA A 149 4.67 26.84 -2.47
C ALA A 149 6.09 26.27 -2.73
N LYS A 150 6.38 25.05 -2.29
CA LYS A 150 7.73 24.46 -2.34
C LYS A 150 7.98 23.42 -3.42
N THR A 151 7.03 23.14 -4.30
CA THR A 151 7.16 22.07 -5.29
C THR A 151 7.85 22.46 -6.59
N SER A 152 8.39 23.68 -6.70
CA SER A 152 9.20 24.08 -7.86
C SER A 152 10.62 23.51 -7.89
N SER A 153 11.00 22.68 -6.91
CA SER A 153 12.29 21.99 -6.89
C SER A 153 12.14 20.50 -6.57
N VAL A 154 11.38 19.78 -7.39
CA VAL A 154 11.54 18.32 -7.41
C VAL A 154 12.89 18.05 -8.06
N SER A 155 13.84 17.59 -7.23
CA SER A 155 15.13 17.13 -7.72
C SER A 155 14.92 16.09 -8.82
N PRO A 156 15.51 16.24 -10.00
CA PRO A 156 15.38 15.27 -11.09
C PRO A 156 15.97 13.89 -10.77
N ASN A 157 16.51 13.70 -9.58
CA ASN A 157 17.13 12.47 -9.10
C ASN A 157 16.33 11.75 -8.00
N ALA A 158 15.03 11.96 -7.86
CA ALA A 158 14.23 11.05 -7.07
C ALA A 158 14.26 9.66 -7.74
N PRO A 159 14.67 8.58 -7.04
CA PRO A 159 14.70 7.25 -7.65
C PRO A 159 13.29 6.90 -8.11
N GLU A 160 13.16 6.60 -9.41
CA GLU A 160 11.93 6.05 -9.97
C GLU A 160 11.53 4.83 -9.14
N ALA A 161 10.28 4.83 -8.69
CA ALA A 161 9.70 3.63 -8.12
C ALA A 161 9.84 2.50 -9.17
N PRO A 162 10.23 1.29 -8.77
CA PRO A 162 10.45 0.21 -9.71
C PRO A 162 9.21 0.03 -10.59
N ASN A 163 9.43 0.14 -11.90
CA ASN A 163 8.40 0.02 -12.92
C ASN A 163 7.86 -1.42 -12.88
N LYS A 164 6.80 -1.62 -12.12
CA LYS A 164 6.08 -2.88 -12.12
C LYS A 164 5.09 -2.84 -13.28
N ASN A 165 5.49 -3.43 -14.40
CA ASN A 165 4.53 -3.95 -15.36
C ASN A 165 3.75 -5.07 -14.65
N ASN A 166 2.70 -4.71 -13.95
CA ASN A 166 1.69 -5.66 -13.56
C ASN A 166 0.90 -5.98 -14.84
N GLY A 167 1.34 -7.04 -15.50
CA GLY A 167 0.51 -7.69 -16.50
C GLY A 167 -0.67 -8.34 -15.81
N SER A 168 -1.72 -7.58 -15.60
CA SER A 168 -3.06 -8.10 -15.41
C SER A 168 -3.79 -7.88 -16.72
N ASN A 169 -3.77 -8.92 -17.55
CA ASN A 169 -4.79 -9.11 -18.59
C ASN A 169 -6.02 -9.72 -17.92
#